data_59c764ac8005a4cd4037387735aeda93
#
_entry.id   59c764ac8005a4cd4037387735aeda93
#
_cell.length_a   1.000
_cell.length_b   1.000
_cell.length_c   1.000
_cell.angle_alpha   90.00
_cell.angle_beta   90.00
_cell.angle_gamma   90.00
#
_symmetry.space_group_name_H-M   'P 1'
#
loop_
_entity.id
_entity.type
_entity.pdbx_description
1 polymer ?
#
loop_
_entity_poly.entity_id
_entity_poly.type
_entity_poly.pdbx_seq_one_letter_code
_entity_poly.pdbx_strand_id
1 'polypeptide(L)'
;MGKAKAKAKKKTTGARAKRDRRRKLATEAPASAEELLASVPGLDALQDVPAFDDLPVDEAQQAAFDDFCAHAEEPEQMQLGVVVRLDRGFPLVATANDTFRAEHAVGFAKSRGEDEVLLPAVGDRVAVRRAPGHDMGVIECVLPRRTSFERWRGRARGERQVLCSNVDSVLIVQALGAGEVLLDRVARSLVLALDCDAEPVVVLTKADRCDAEELERDLDRVRRLVGPDVRVIVTSSAEGRGLDEVRACVPTGSCAMILGESGAGKSTLLNALLGHDTLATGGVRERDDQGRHTTVARVMVALPGDAGVIADAPGLRSLPLVGHERGLARAFPEIVEASRACRFGDCTHTHEPGCAVREAEDAGQIDSLRLETFQNLASSMRVSAQMLDPDVHL
;
A
#
# COMPACT_ATOMS: atom_id res chain seq x y z
N MET A 1 -45.89 29.67 -24.59
CA MET A 1 -45.44 30.13 -23.24
C MET A 1 -45.26 29.00 -22.19
N GLY A 2 -45.68 27.75 -22.44
CA GLY A 2 -45.65 26.67 -21.44
C GLY A 2 -44.30 25.95 -21.25
N LYS A 3 -43.43 25.84 -22.27
CA LYS A 3 -42.19 25.10 -22.19
C LYS A 3 -41.05 25.79 -21.42
N ALA A 4 -41.04 27.12 -21.35
CA ALA A 4 -40.03 27.88 -20.63
C ALA A 4 -40.22 27.85 -19.11
N LYS A 5 -41.48 27.80 -18.62
CA LYS A 5 -41.79 27.71 -17.19
C LYS A 5 -41.46 26.34 -16.58
N ALA A 6 -41.55 25.25 -17.35
CA ALA A 6 -41.21 23.91 -16.87
C ALA A 6 -39.69 23.70 -16.71
N LYS A 7 -38.86 24.32 -17.60
CA LYS A 7 -37.39 24.26 -17.48
C LYS A 7 -36.84 25.08 -16.31
N ALA A 8 -37.46 26.20 -15.96
CA ALA A 8 -37.07 27.02 -14.82
C ALA A 8 -37.41 26.32 -13.48
N LYS A 9 -38.57 25.65 -13.40
CA LYS A 9 -38.96 24.89 -12.19
C LYS A 9 -38.07 23.66 -11.90
N LYS A 10 -37.58 22.99 -12.97
CA LYS A 10 -36.62 21.85 -12.83
C LYS A 10 -35.22 22.30 -12.39
N LYS A 11 -34.78 23.50 -12.82
CA LYS A 11 -33.45 24.05 -12.38
C LYS A 11 -33.48 24.50 -10.90
N THR A 12 -34.61 25.06 -10.43
CA THR A 12 -34.72 25.51 -9.03
C THR A 12 -34.88 24.38 -8.04
N THR A 13 -35.53 23.28 -8.39
CA THR A 13 -35.61 22.08 -7.53
C THR A 13 -34.25 21.35 -7.39
N GLY A 14 -33.50 21.27 -8.49
CA GLY A 14 -32.15 20.69 -8.43
C GLY A 14 -31.14 21.51 -7.62
N ALA A 15 -31.23 22.85 -7.70
CA ALA A 15 -30.39 23.76 -6.91
C ALA A 15 -30.77 23.75 -5.42
N ARG A 16 -32.06 23.62 -5.10
CA ARG A 16 -32.55 23.52 -3.71
C ARG A 16 -32.13 22.18 -3.08
N ALA A 17 -32.24 21.06 -3.79
CA ALA A 17 -31.79 19.74 -3.33
C ALA A 17 -30.27 19.68 -3.14
N LYS A 18 -29.44 20.33 -3.99
CA LYS A 18 -28.00 20.45 -3.81
C LYS A 18 -27.63 21.34 -2.60
N ARG A 19 -28.41 22.40 -2.35
CA ARG A 19 -28.20 23.31 -1.22
C ARG A 19 -28.60 22.66 0.10
N ASP A 20 -29.66 21.87 0.12
CA ASP A 20 -30.10 21.10 1.31
C ASP A 20 -29.16 19.94 1.60
N ARG A 21 -28.59 19.29 0.56
CA ARG A 21 -27.50 18.29 0.74
C ARG A 21 -26.23 18.92 1.29
N ARG A 22 -25.81 20.10 0.80
CA ARG A 22 -24.67 20.85 1.36
C ARG A 22 -24.93 21.33 2.79
N ARG A 23 -26.16 21.68 3.13
CA ARG A 23 -26.53 22.11 4.49
C ARG A 23 -26.59 20.93 5.47
N LYS A 24 -27.03 19.73 5.04
CA LYS A 24 -26.93 18.49 5.84
C LYS A 24 -25.48 18.03 6.05
N LEU A 25 -24.60 18.21 5.05
CA LEU A 25 -23.16 17.92 5.20
C LEU A 25 -22.41 18.94 6.08
N ALA A 26 -22.99 20.12 6.30
CA ALA A 26 -22.40 21.18 7.13
C ALA A 26 -22.91 21.17 8.60
N THR A 27 -23.83 20.27 8.95
CA THR A 27 -24.48 20.23 10.29
C THR A 27 -24.07 19.04 11.15
N GLU A 28 -23.27 18.11 10.66
CA GLU A 28 -22.63 17.11 11.53
C GLU A 28 -21.26 17.65 11.93
N ALA A 29 -21.12 18.07 13.19
CA ALA A 29 -19.82 18.33 13.76
C ALA A 29 -18.93 17.09 13.56
N PRO A 30 -17.63 17.24 13.24
CA PRO A 30 -16.73 16.09 13.20
C PRO A 30 -16.82 15.36 14.55
N ALA A 31 -16.88 14.02 14.52
CA ALA A 31 -16.91 13.21 15.74
C ALA A 31 -15.75 13.64 16.65
N SER A 32 -16.02 13.74 17.96
CA SER A 32 -14.98 14.05 18.93
C SER A 32 -13.92 12.95 18.97
N ALA A 33 -12.73 13.26 19.47
CA ALA A 33 -11.67 12.26 19.64
C ALA A 33 -12.14 11.09 20.51
N GLU A 34 -12.95 11.37 21.54
CA GLU A 34 -13.55 10.35 22.43
C GLU A 34 -14.54 9.45 21.68
N GLU A 35 -15.42 10.01 20.83
CA GLU A 35 -16.36 9.23 20.01
C GLU A 35 -15.62 8.37 18.98
N LEU A 36 -14.53 8.87 18.41
CA LEU A 36 -13.69 8.11 17.48
C LEU A 36 -12.98 6.96 18.22
N LEU A 37 -12.41 7.22 19.38
CA LEU A 37 -11.73 6.23 20.19
C LEU A 37 -12.69 5.13 20.66
N ALA A 38 -13.90 5.50 21.10
CA ALA A 38 -14.95 4.54 21.48
C ALA A 38 -15.40 3.60 20.36
N SER A 39 -15.12 3.97 19.10
CA SER A 39 -15.43 3.16 17.92
C SER A 39 -14.28 2.27 17.44
N VAL A 40 -13.14 2.31 18.13
CA VAL A 40 -11.96 1.49 17.84
C VAL A 40 -12.11 0.16 18.61
N PRO A 41 -11.74 -1.01 18.00
CA PRO A 41 -11.79 -2.29 18.71
C PRO A 41 -10.95 -2.28 19.98
N GLY A 42 -11.48 -2.86 21.07
CA GLY A 42 -10.72 -3.12 22.28
C GLY A 42 -9.55 -4.07 22.01
N LEU A 43 -8.52 -4.03 22.85
CA LEU A 43 -7.33 -4.88 22.66
C LEU A 43 -7.66 -6.37 22.77
N ASP A 44 -8.57 -6.74 23.63
CA ASP A 44 -9.08 -8.09 23.87
C ASP A 44 -9.84 -8.67 22.66
N ALA A 45 -10.32 -7.82 21.76
CA ALA A 45 -11.00 -8.23 20.53
C ALA A 45 -10.05 -8.40 19.34
N LEU A 46 -8.75 -8.10 19.48
CA LEU A 46 -7.76 -8.21 18.42
C LEU A 46 -7.07 -9.58 18.46
N GLN A 47 -7.00 -10.22 17.30
CA GLN A 47 -6.31 -11.49 17.12
C GLN A 47 -5.05 -11.29 16.27
N ASP A 48 -4.08 -12.19 16.42
CA ASP A 48 -2.84 -12.25 15.63
C ASP A 48 -2.06 -10.92 15.61
N VAL A 49 -2.17 -10.12 16.65
CA VAL A 49 -1.39 -8.87 16.76
C VAL A 49 0.08 -9.24 16.94
N PRO A 50 0.99 -8.74 16.09
CA PRO A 50 2.42 -9.03 16.24
C PRO A 50 2.94 -8.53 17.58
N ALA A 51 3.79 -9.33 18.21
CA ALA A 51 4.61 -8.90 19.33
C ALA A 51 5.76 -8.00 18.85
N PHE A 52 6.39 -7.29 19.75
CA PHE A 52 7.55 -6.45 19.42
C PHE A 52 8.69 -7.27 18.79
N ASP A 53 8.96 -8.46 19.34
CA ASP A 53 10.05 -9.34 18.91
C ASP A 53 9.82 -9.96 17.51
N ASP A 54 8.57 -9.97 17.02
CA ASP A 54 8.27 -10.43 15.65
C ASP A 54 8.80 -9.45 14.58
N LEU A 55 9.13 -8.22 14.97
CA LEU A 55 9.46 -7.12 14.08
C LEU A 55 10.79 -6.47 14.51
N PRO A 56 11.94 -7.04 14.15
CA PRO A 56 13.25 -6.61 14.62
C PRO A 56 13.55 -5.15 14.28
N VAL A 57 14.30 -4.53 15.16
CA VAL A 57 14.82 -3.18 15.04
C VAL A 57 16.25 -3.28 14.50
N ASP A 58 16.61 -2.48 13.50
CA ASP A 58 17.97 -2.44 12.97
C ASP A 58 18.87 -1.50 13.78
N GLU A 59 20.17 -1.56 13.50
CA GLU A 59 21.18 -0.75 14.22
C GLU A 59 20.97 0.75 14.05
N ALA A 60 20.52 1.21 12.88
CA ALA A 60 20.28 2.63 12.63
C ALA A 60 19.06 3.14 13.40
N GLN A 61 18.01 2.31 13.48
CA GLN A 61 16.80 2.61 14.26
C GLN A 61 17.10 2.61 15.76
N GLN A 62 17.89 1.64 16.25
CA GLN A 62 18.32 1.61 17.65
C GLN A 62 19.16 2.85 18.00
N ALA A 63 20.15 3.20 17.17
CA ALA A 63 20.99 4.36 17.38
C ALA A 63 20.18 5.68 17.37
N ALA A 64 19.20 5.79 16.48
CA ALA A 64 18.30 6.96 16.45
C ALA A 64 17.40 7.03 17.68
N PHE A 65 16.93 5.89 18.20
CA PHE A 65 16.20 5.84 19.47
C PHE A 65 17.05 6.26 20.65
N ASP A 66 18.28 5.76 20.74
CA ASP A 66 19.21 6.09 21.83
C ASP A 66 19.58 7.59 21.82
N ASP A 67 19.82 8.16 20.62
CA ASP A 67 20.07 9.60 20.46
C ASP A 67 18.85 10.43 20.86
N PHE A 68 17.66 10.02 20.46
CA PHE A 68 16.40 10.68 20.88
C PHE A 68 16.24 10.66 22.40
N CYS A 69 16.45 9.52 23.05
CA CYS A 69 16.37 9.37 24.50
C CYS A 69 17.37 10.24 25.23
N ALA A 70 18.60 10.40 24.70
CA ALA A 70 19.62 11.24 25.31
C ALA A 70 19.23 12.72 25.41
N HIS A 71 18.28 13.17 24.57
CA HIS A 71 17.80 14.55 24.53
C HIS A 71 16.37 14.72 25.08
N ALA A 72 15.70 13.62 25.48
CA ALA A 72 14.35 13.64 26.01
C ALA A 72 14.31 14.20 27.44
N GLU A 73 13.20 14.86 27.82
CA GLU A 73 12.99 15.38 29.18
C GLU A 73 12.82 14.24 30.21
N GLU A 74 12.19 13.14 29.81
CA GLU A 74 11.87 11.98 30.67
C GLU A 74 12.31 10.66 29.96
N PRO A 75 13.64 10.44 29.83
CA PRO A 75 14.16 9.30 29.06
C PRO A 75 13.73 7.93 29.62
N GLU A 76 13.50 7.84 30.94
CA GLU A 76 13.07 6.61 31.61
C GLU A 76 11.63 6.19 31.28
N GLN A 77 10.82 7.09 30.74
CA GLN A 77 9.46 6.82 30.29
C GLN A 77 9.41 6.46 28.80
N MET A 78 10.52 6.61 28.07
CA MET A 78 10.60 6.29 26.65
C MET A 78 10.73 4.79 26.44
N GLN A 79 9.97 4.30 25.48
CA GLN A 79 10.02 2.91 25.03
C GLN A 79 10.20 2.89 23.52
N LEU A 80 10.98 1.94 23.04
CA LEU A 80 11.04 1.61 21.62
C LEU A 80 9.83 0.75 21.29
N GLY A 81 9.07 1.13 20.27
CA GLY A 81 7.87 0.43 19.87
C GLY A 81 7.73 0.30 18.36
N VAL A 82 6.80 -0.54 17.94
CA VAL A 82 6.40 -0.73 16.54
C VAL A 82 4.91 -0.45 16.39
N VAL A 83 4.55 0.35 15.40
CA VAL A 83 3.14 0.59 15.05
C VAL A 83 2.61 -0.62 14.29
N VAL A 84 1.84 -1.47 14.97
CA VAL A 84 1.32 -2.73 14.40
C VAL A 84 -0.08 -2.60 13.81
N ARG A 85 -0.79 -1.51 14.17
CA ARG A 85 -2.13 -1.25 13.66
C ARG A 85 -2.46 0.25 13.70
N LEU A 86 -3.26 0.71 12.74
CA LEU A 86 -3.74 2.09 12.68
C LEU A 86 -5.25 2.10 12.43
N ASP A 87 -6.03 2.40 13.46
CA ASP A 87 -7.47 2.54 13.40
C ASP A 87 -7.86 4.01 13.54
N ARG A 88 -8.50 4.59 12.51
CA ARG A 88 -9.05 5.96 12.54
C ARG A 88 -8.10 7.05 13.07
N GLY A 89 -6.79 6.83 12.95
CA GLY A 89 -5.78 7.77 13.44
C GLY A 89 -5.21 7.43 14.84
N PHE A 90 -5.68 6.37 15.48
CA PHE A 90 -5.14 5.87 16.75
C PHE A 90 -4.21 4.69 16.49
N PRO A 91 -2.88 4.88 16.58
CA PRO A 91 -1.92 3.80 16.47
C PRO A 91 -2.06 2.80 17.63
N LEU A 92 -1.89 1.53 17.32
CA LEU A 92 -1.59 0.48 18.28
C LEU A 92 -0.09 0.22 18.22
N VAL A 93 0.58 0.35 19.32
CA VAL A 93 2.05 0.21 19.43
C VAL A 93 2.37 -1.02 20.25
N ALA A 94 3.15 -1.93 19.70
CA ALA A 94 3.77 -3.04 20.43
C ALA A 94 5.16 -2.61 20.92
N THR A 95 5.44 -2.83 22.21
CA THR A 95 6.75 -2.63 22.84
C THR A 95 7.22 -3.93 23.46
N ALA A 96 8.47 -3.99 23.92
CA ALA A 96 8.99 -5.18 24.63
C ALA A 96 8.20 -5.53 25.89
N ASN A 97 7.45 -4.58 26.48
CA ASN A 97 6.73 -4.78 27.75
C ASN A 97 5.27 -5.11 27.55
N ASP A 98 4.59 -4.38 26.63
CA ASP A 98 3.15 -4.50 26.39
C ASP A 98 2.74 -3.87 25.04
N THR A 99 1.45 -3.99 24.75
CA THR A 99 0.85 -3.39 23.55
C THR A 99 -0.29 -2.46 24.00
N PHE A 100 -0.25 -1.21 23.49
CA PHE A 100 -1.21 -0.17 23.90
C PHE A 100 -1.53 0.80 22.76
N ARG A 101 -2.64 1.52 22.90
CA ARG A 101 -3.00 2.61 22.01
C ARG A 101 -2.14 3.84 22.31
N ALA A 102 -1.82 4.60 21.26
CA ALA A 102 -1.06 5.83 21.38
C ALA A 102 -1.71 6.99 20.62
N GLU A 103 -1.38 8.19 21.02
CA GLU A 103 -1.65 9.43 20.31
C GLU A 103 -0.36 9.97 19.71
N HIS A 104 -0.47 10.98 18.86
CA HIS A 104 0.67 11.71 18.33
C HIS A 104 1.02 12.87 19.25
N ALA A 105 2.30 13.12 19.49
CA ALA A 105 2.75 14.31 20.18
C ALA A 105 2.28 15.59 19.47
N VAL A 106 2.02 16.64 20.23
CA VAL A 106 1.55 17.94 19.70
C VAL A 106 2.52 18.52 18.66
N GLY A 107 3.80 18.17 18.73
CA GLY A 107 4.83 18.50 17.75
C GLY A 107 4.51 18.08 16.33
N PHE A 108 3.93 16.90 16.13
CA PHE A 108 3.50 16.41 14.81
C PHE A 108 2.44 17.29 14.14
N ALA A 109 1.62 18.02 14.93
CA ALA A 109 0.57 18.88 14.39
C ALA A 109 1.10 20.27 13.99
N LYS A 110 2.24 20.72 14.51
CA LYS A 110 2.78 22.07 14.32
C LYS A 110 3.80 22.18 13.18
N SER A 111 4.44 21.09 12.78
CA SER A 111 5.48 21.10 11.74
C SER A 111 4.92 21.14 10.32
N ARG A 112 3.88 21.92 10.04
CA ARG A 112 3.30 22.12 8.70
C ARG A 112 4.09 23.09 7.81
N GLY A 113 5.37 23.32 8.08
CA GLY A 113 6.26 24.17 7.27
C GLY A 113 7.54 23.40 6.96
N GLU A 114 8.00 23.47 5.75
CA GLU A 114 9.25 23.04 5.10
C GLU A 114 9.90 21.70 5.50
N ASP A 115 9.68 21.15 6.71
CA ASP A 115 10.07 19.80 7.10
C ASP A 115 8.84 18.88 7.02
N GLU A 116 8.93 17.85 6.20
CA GLU A 116 7.87 16.87 5.97
C GLU A 116 7.55 16.11 7.28
N VAL A 117 6.40 16.41 7.87
CA VAL A 117 5.97 15.74 9.11
C VAL A 117 5.71 14.28 8.83
N LEU A 118 6.57 13.42 9.31
CA LEU A 118 6.43 11.98 9.22
C LEU A 118 5.34 11.48 10.16
N LEU A 119 4.08 11.47 9.69
CA LEU A 119 3.00 10.82 10.45
C LEU A 119 3.28 9.32 10.58
N PRO A 120 3.03 8.73 11.76
CA PRO A 120 3.20 7.30 11.98
C PRO A 120 2.35 6.47 11.01
N ALA A 121 2.97 5.46 10.44
CA ALA A 121 2.36 4.45 9.58
C ALA A 121 2.55 3.06 10.20
N VAL A 122 1.79 2.09 9.73
CA VAL A 122 1.96 0.69 10.13
C VAL A 122 3.34 0.21 9.70
N GLY A 123 4.05 -0.44 10.61
CA GLY A 123 5.44 -0.89 10.45
C GLY A 123 6.49 0.10 10.95
N ASP A 124 6.12 1.34 11.32
CA ASP A 124 7.08 2.30 11.85
C ASP A 124 7.62 1.88 13.21
N ARG A 125 8.94 2.02 13.36
CA ARG A 125 9.59 2.03 14.67
C ARG A 125 9.46 3.43 15.25
N VAL A 126 9.09 3.50 16.52
CA VAL A 126 8.75 4.78 17.17
C VAL A 126 9.35 4.87 18.55
N ALA A 127 9.73 6.10 18.96
CA ALA A 127 9.90 6.41 20.36
C ALA A 127 8.54 6.80 20.94
N VAL A 128 8.06 6.03 21.90
CA VAL A 128 6.75 6.23 22.52
C VAL A 128 6.92 6.43 24.02
N ARG A 129 6.30 7.48 24.55
CA ARG A 129 6.25 7.76 25.99
C ARG A 129 4.95 7.28 26.57
N ARG A 130 5.02 6.58 27.69
CA ARG A 130 3.84 6.19 28.47
C ARG A 130 4.03 6.52 29.94
N ALA A 131 3.29 7.51 30.40
CA ALA A 131 3.33 7.89 31.79
C ALA A 131 2.68 6.78 32.67
N PRO A 132 3.18 6.55 33.89
CA PRO A 132 2.61 5.58 34.82
C PRO A 132 1.13 5.84 35.09
N GLY A 133 0.29 4.80 34.96
CA GLY A 133 -1.16 4.88 35.20
C GLY A 133 -1.98 5.46 34.04
N HIS A 134 -1.37 5.74 32.89
CA HIS A 134 -2.08 6.12 31.68
C HIS A 134 -2.31 4.94 30.75
N ASP A 135 -3.53 4.83 30.23
CA ASP A 135 -3.92 3.75 29.29
C ASP A 135 -3.38 3.96 27.88
N MET A 136 -3.10 5.21 27.51
CA MET A 136 -2.58 5.60 26.20
C MET A 136 -1.13 6.09 26.28
N GLY A 137 -0.35 5.75 25.25
CA GLY A 137 0.98 6.34 25.04
C GLY A 137 0.95 7.56 24.14
N VAL A 138 2.08 8.24 24.04
CA VAL A 138 2.31 9.36 23.11
C VAL A 138 3.51 9.03 22.25
N ILE A 139 3.31 8.95 20.94
CA ILE A 139 4.40 8.80 19.97
C ILE A 139 5.10 10.14 19.86
N GLU A 140 6.33 10.20 20.31
CA GLU A 140 7.16 11.41 20.33
C GLU A 140 8.01 11.54 19.06
N CYS A 141 8.44 10.41 18.47
CA CYS A 141 9.27 10.40 17.27
C CYS A 141 8.99 9.16 16.42
N VAL A 142 9.03 9.32 15.10
CA VAL A 142 9.13 8.21 14.13
C VAL A 142 10.61 8.03 13.78
N LEU A 143 11.13 6.82 13.99
CA LEU A 143 12.52 6.49 13.71
C LEU A 143 12.76 6.29 12.20
N PRO A 144 14.00 6.29 11.72
CA PRO A 144 14.33 6.13 10.31
C PRO A 144 13.68 4.89 9.70
N ARG A 145 13.05 5.08 8.54
CA ARG A 145 12.44 3.99 7.78
C ARG A 145 13.47 3.37 6.86
N ARG A 146 13.56 2.04 6.88
CA ARG A 146 14.38 1.27 5.95
C ARG A 146 13.74 1.21 4.57
N THR A 147 12.43 0.98 4.55
CA THR A 147 11.58 1.00 3.36
C THR A 147 10.31 1.78 3.66
N SER A 148 9.71 2.41 2.62
CA SER A 148 8.52 3.23 2.75
C SER A 148 7.62 3.03 1.54
N PHE A 149 6.46 2.41 1.77
CA PHE A 149 5.46 2.24 0.73
C PHE A 149 4.49 3.41 0.75
N GLU A 150 4.57 4.28 -0.26
CA GLU A 150 3.87 5.54 -0.29
C GLU A 150 2.79 5.58 -1.37
N ARG A 151 1.82 6.45 -1.17
CA ARG A 151 0.88 6.84 -2.21
C ARG A 151 0.68 8.33 -2.21
N TRP A 152 0.41 8.88 -3.37
CA TRP A 152 -0.03 10.25 -3.48
C TRP A 152 -1.50 10.40 -3.05
N ARG A 153 -1.78 11.31 -2.12
CA ARG A 153 -3.13 11.63 -1.65
C ARG A 153 -3.48 13.06 -2.01
N GLY A 154 -4.47 13.25 -2.87
CA GLY A 154 -4.95 14.58 -3.28
C GLY A 154 -4.80 14.83 -4.77
N ARG A 155 -5.07 16.06 -5.19
CA ARG A 155 -4.85 16.57 -6.55
C ARG A 155 -3.60 17.45 -6.55
N ALA A 156 -3.50 18.45 -7.42
CA ALA A 156 -2.34 19.33 -7.64
C ALA A 156 -1.58 19.89 -6.41
N ARG A 157 -2.08 19.74 -5.20
CA ARG A 157 -1.42 20.03 -3.91
C ARG A 157 -1.55 18.84 -2.96
N GLY A 158 -1.41 17.65 -3.51
CA GLY A 158 -1.49 16.42 -2.73
C GLY A 158 -0.28 16.25 -1.82
N GLU A 159 -0.43 15.37 -0.83
CA GLU A 159 0.63 14.98 0.10
C GLU A 159 0.98 13.51 -0.14
N ARG A 160 2.25 13.16 0.04
CA ARG A 160 2.67 11.76 0.11
C ARG A 160 2.14 11.15 1.40
N GLN A 161 1.50 10.01 1.31
CA GLN A 161 1.01 9.28 2.46
C GLN A 161 1.68 7.92 2.52
N VAL A 162 2.45 7.68 3.56
CA VAL A 162 3.00 6.35 3.85
C VAL A 162 1.86 5.42 4.27
N LEU A 163 1.80 4.27 3.65
CA LEU A 163 0.80 3.24 3.90
C LEU A 163 1.34 2.17 4.84
N CYS A 164 2.57 1.75 4.60
CA CYS A 164 3.32 0.79 5.39
C CYS A 164 4.81 1.11 5.26
N SER A 165 5.59 0.81 6.29
CA SER A 165 7.03 1.01 6.33
C SER A 165 7.76 -0.23 6.81
N ASN A 166 9.06 -0.28 6.59
CA ASN A 166 9.95 -1.35 7.04
C ASN A 166 9.48 -2.74 6.58
N VAL A 167 9.00 -2.82 5.34
CA VAL A 167 8.61 -4.09 4.71
C VAL A 167 9.79 -4.68 3.94
N ASP A 168 9.96 -5.99 4.02
CA ASP A 168 11.02 -6.74 3.34
C ASP A 168 10.55 -7.22 1.96
N SER A 169 9.26 -7.60 1.86
CA SER A 169 8.68 -8.11 0.62
C SER A 169 7.26 -7.59 0.36
N VAL A 170 6.84 -7.64 -0.91
CA VAL A 170 5.48 -7.27 -1.33
C VAL A 170 4.84 -8.45 -2.05
N LEU A 171 3.78 -9.00 -1.45
CA LEU A 171 2.96 -10.05 -2.03
C LEU A 171 1.94 -9.42 -2.99
N ILE A 172 2.18 -9.53 -4.30
CA ILE A 172 1.34 -8.99 -5.37
C ILE A 172 0.27 -10.03 -5.71
N VAL A 173 -0.93 -9.86 -5.17
CA VAL A 173 -2.01 -10.85 -5.27
C VAL A 173 -2.92 -10.58 -6.46
N GLN A 174 -3.07 -11.57 -7.35
CA GLN A 174 -3.98 -11.57 -8.50
C GLN A 174 -4.82 -12.84 -8.51
N ALA A 175 -6.12 -12.69 -8.85
CA ALA A 175 -7.01 -13.84 -8.96
C ALA A 175 -6.94 -14.45 -10.36
N LEU A 176 -6.93 -15.79 -10.44
CA LEU A 176 -7.15 -16.60 -11.63
C LEU A 176 -8.65 -16.90 -11.81
N GLY A 177 -9.03 -17.37 -12.98
CA GLY A 177 -10.39 -17.88 -13.28
C GLY A 177 -11.49 -16.81 -13.39
N ALA A 178 -11.13 -15.53 -13.50
CA ALA A 178 -12.06 -14.41 -13.74
C ALA A 178 -11.80 -13.72 -15.10
N GLY A 179 -11.29 -14.47 -16.07
CA GLY A 179 -10.71 -13.99 -17.32
C GLY A 179 -9.18 -13.93 -17.22
N GLU A 180 -8.55 -13.29 -18.20
CA GLU A 180 -7.10 -13.18 -18.24
C GLU A 180 -6.55 -12.33 -17.08
N VAL A 181 -5.37 -12.71 -16.56
CA VAL A 181 -4.67 -11.93 -15.54
C VAL A 181 -4.36 -10.53 -16.06
N LEU A 182 -4.67 -9.53 -15.26
CA LEU A 182 -4.47 -8.13 -15.62
C LEU A 182 -3.01 -7.71 -15.42
N LEU A 183 -2.19 -7.91 -16.45
CA LEU A 183 -0.75 -7.68 -16.42
C LEU A 183 -0.37 -6.24 -16.06
N ASP A 184 -1.14 -5.22 -16.49
CA ASP A 184 -0.88 -3.81 -16.11
C ASP A 184 -0.87 -3.63 -14.58
N ARG A 185 -1.73 -4.36 -13.86
CA ARG A 185 -1.80 -4.28 -12.40
C ARG A 185 -0.62 -4.99 -11.72
N VAL A 186 -0.22 -6.14 -12.25
CA VAL A 186 1.00 -6.81 -11.79
C VAL A 186 2.20 -5.88 -11.97
N ALA A 187 2.34 -5.29 -13.15
CA ALA A 187 3.43 -4.39 -13.48
C ALA A 187 3.46 -3.13 -12.59
N ARG A 188 2.32 -2.49 -12.35
CA ARG A 188 2.22 -1.34 -11.43
C ARG A 188 2.64 -1.72 -10.01
N SER A 189 2.17 -2.87 -9.51
CA SER A 189 2.55 -3.33 -8.18
C SER A 189 4.02 -3.70 -8.10
N LEU A 190 4.58 -4.30 -9.17
CA LEU A 190 6.01 -4.59 -9.31
C LEU A 190 6.86 -3.32 -9.22
N VAL A 191 6.49 -2.28 -10.01
CA VAL A 191 7.18 -0.98 -9.99
C VAL A 191 7.19 -0.38 -8.58
N LEU A 192 6.05 -0.41 -7.89
CA LEU A 192 5.94 0.15 -6.53
C LEU A 192 6.76 -0.63 -5.50
N ALA A 193 6.76 -1.97 -5.58
CA ALA A 193 7.57 -2.80 -4.70
C ALA A 193 9.07 -2.52 -4.88
N LEU A 194 9.53 -2.49 -6.14
CA LEU A 194 10.93 -2.23 -6.47
C LEU A 194 11.36 -0.80 -6.16
N ASP A 195 10.46 0.16 -6.27
CA ASP A 195 10.74 1.56 -5.90
C ASP A 195 10.95 1.73 -4.40
N CYS A 196 10.25 0.94 -3.60
CA CYS A 196 10.36 0.91 -2.15
C CYS A 196 11.53 0.05 -1.62
N ASP A 197 12.36 -0.54 -2.48
CA ASP A 197 13.42 -1.50 -2.12
C ASP A 197 12.90 -2.79 -1.46
N ALA A 198 11.63 -3.17 -1.69
CA ALA A 198 11.05 -4.41 -1.19
C ALA A 198 11.08 -5.52 -2.27
N GLU A 199 11.28 -6.77 -1.85
CA GLU A 199 11.28 -7.94 -2.75
C GLU A 199 9.87 -8.22 -3.28
N PRO A 200 9.61 -8.18 -4.61
CA PRO A 200 8.31 -8.51 -5.15
C PRO A 200 8.10 -10.02 -5.24
N VAL A 201 6.93 -10.49 -4.82
CA VAL A 201 6.47 -11.87 -4.99
C VAL A 201 5.06 -11.84 -5.59
N VAL A 202 4.87 -12.44 -6.75
CA VAL A 202 3.54 -12.54 -7.37
C VAL A 202 2.82 -13.78 -6.86
N VAL A 203 1.60 -13.59 -6.34
CA VAL A 203 0.76 -14.68 -5.81
C VAL A 203 -0.52 -14.76 -6.64
N LEU A 204 -0.62 -15.80 -7.48
CA LEU A 204 -1.79 -16.09 -8.29
C LEU A 204 -2.76 -16.94 -7.47
N THR A 205 -3.89 -16.38 -7.08
CA THR A 205 -4.87 -17.04 -6.22
C THR A 205 -6.01 -17.68 -7.02
N LYS A 206 -6.82 -18.52 -6.35
CA LYS A 206 -8.01 -19.17 -6.91
C LYS A 206 -7.69 -20.10 -8.10
N ALA A 207 -6.58 -20.79 -8.02
CA ALA A 207 -6.18 -21.75 -9.06
C ALA A 207 -7.21 -22.90 -9.28
N ASP A 208 -8.06 -23.13 -8.28
CA ASP A 208 -9.22 -24.03 -8.33
C ASP A 208 -10.32 -23.57 -9.31
N ARG A 209 -10.24 -22.36 -9.84
CA ARG A 209 -11.26 -21.75 -10.72
C ARG A 209 -10.87 -21.67 -12.19
N CYS A 210 -9.70 -22.12 -12.55
CA CYS A 210 -9.23 -22.18 -13.95
C CYS A 210 -8.86 -23.59 -14.33
N ASP A 211 -8.98 -23.92 -15.61
CA ASP A 211 -8.45 -25.16 -16.15
C ASP A 211 -6.92 -25.10 -16.33
N ALA A 212 -6.33 -26.23 -16.73
CA ALA A 212 -4.87 -26.33 -16.84
C ALA A 212 -4.30 -25.45 -17.97
N GLU A 213 -5.03 -25.27 -19.07
CA GLU A 213 -4.59 -24.45 -20.21
C GLU A 213 -4.64 -22.96 -19.86
N GLU A 214 -5.70 -22.52 -19.21
CA GLU A 214 -5.83 -21.14 -18.69
C GLU A 214 -4.73 -20.83 -17.69
N LEU A 215 -4.47 -21.75 -16.75
CA LEU A 215 -3.42 -21.58 -15.76
C LEU A 215 -2.04 -21.46 -16.40
N GLU A 216 -1.69 -22.35 -17.33
CA GLU A 216 -0.41 -22.34 -18.01
C GLU A 216 -0.20 -21.05 -18.80
N ARG A 217 -1.22 -20.64 -19.58
CA ARG A 217 -1.21 -19.39 -20.34
C ARG A 217 -0.98 -18.17 -19.46
N ASP A 218 -1.74 -18.03 -18.36
CA ASP A 218 -1.65 -16.86 -17.50
C ASP A 218 -0.33 -16.85 -16.69
N LEU A 219 0.13 -18.03 -16.28
CA LEU A 219 1.42 -18.19 -15.61
C LEU A 219 2.60 -17.84 -16.53
N ASP A 220 2.59 -18.28 -17.81
CA ASP A 220 3.60 -17.88 -18.79
C ASP A 220 3.64 -16.36 -18.99
N ARG A 221 2.48 -15.75 -19.21
CA ARG A 221 2.37 -14.30 -19.41
C ARG A 221 2.91 -13.50 -18.21
N VAL A 222 2.57 -13.93 -17.00
CA VAL A 222 3.06 -13.28 -15.78
C VAL A 222 4.57 -13.45 -15.65
N ARG A 223 5.11 -14.65 -15.87
CA ARG A 223 6.56 -14.91 -15.79
C ARG A 223 7.36 -14.10 -16.81
N ARG A 224 6.86 -14.03 -18.05
CA ARG A 224 7.46 -13.18 -19.09
C ARG A 224 7.47 -11.70 -18.69
N LEU A 225 6.38 -11.23 -18.10
CA LEU A 225 6.27 -9.84 -17.65
C LEU A 225 7.27 -9.52 -16.52
N VAL A 226 7.29 -10.33 -15.46
CA VAL A 226 8.06 -9.99 -14.25
C VAL A 226 9.53 -10.38 -14.35
N GLY A 227 9.88 -11.26 -15.28
CA GLY A 227 11.24 -11.77 -15.47
C GLY A 227 11.61 -12.91 -14.51
N PRO A 228 12.81 -13.48 -14.67
CA PRO A 228 13.23 -14.69 -13.95
C PRO A 228 13.52 -14.46 -12.46
N ASP A 229 13.82 -13.25 -12.06
CA ASP A 229 14.24 -12.91 -10.69
C ASP A 229 13.04 -12.72 -9.74
N VAL A 230 11.82 -12.60 -10.28
CA VAL A 230 10.60 -12.42 -9.48
C VAL A 230 9.90 -13.76 -9.29
N ARG A 231 9.69 -14.14 -8.04
CA ARG A 231 8.99 -15.37 -7.68
C ARG A 231 7.51 -15.28 -8.01
N VAL A 232 6.97 -16.32 -8.67
CA VAL A 232 5.55 -16.45 -9.00
C VAL A 232 5.00 -17.73 -8.37
N ILE A 233 4.06 -17.59 -7.43
CA ILE A 233 3.45 -18.68 -6.66
C ILE A 233 2.00 -18.82 -7.07
N VAL A 234 1.57 -20.06 -7.36
CA VAL A 234 0.17 -20.39 -7.66
C VAL A 234 -0.50 -20.96 -6.42
N THR A 235 -1.62 -20.37 -6.00
CA THR A 235 -2.31 -20.77 -4.77
C THR A 235 -3.80 -21.06 -4.98
N SER A 236 -4.31 -22.02 -4.19
CA SER A 236 -5.74 -22.21 -3.93
C SER A 236 -5.93 -22.33 -2.42
N SER A 237 -6.53 -21.31 -1.81
CA SER A 237 -6.85 -21.37 -0.37
C SER A 237 -7.91 -22.46 -0.07
N ALA A 238 -8.77 -22.78 -1.05
CA ALA A 238 -9.79 -23.82 -0.90
C ALA A 238 -9.18 -25.23 -0.83
N GLU A 239 -8.05 -25.45 -1.53
CA GLU A 239 -7.35 -26.74 -1.62
C GLU A 239 -6.10 -26.78 -0.71
N GLY A 240 -5.74 -25.67 -0.05
CA GLY A 240 -4.49 -25.55 0.72
C GLY A 240 -3.23 -25.52 -0.15
N ARG A 241 -3.35 -25.36 -1.48
CA ARG A 241 -2.23 -25.39 -2.43
C ARG A 241 -1.41 -24.11 -2.35
N GLY A 242 -0.07 -24.24 -2.34
CA GLY A 242 0.88 -23.13 -2.45
C GLY A 242 1.00 -22.25 -1.21
N LEU A 243 0.30 -22.58 -0.10
CA LEU A 243 0.31 -21.76 1.12
C LEU A 243 1.68 -21.80 1.82
N ASP A 244 2.34 -22.96 1.86
CA ASP A 244 3.66 -23.09 2.48
C ASP A 244 4.74 -22.34 1.68
N GLU A 245 4.59 -22.28 0.35
CA GLU A 245 5.47 -21.50 -0.52
C GLU A 245 5.33 -19.99 -0.22
N VAL A 246 4.10 -19.52 0.03
CA VAL A 246 3.86 -18.13 0.44
C VAL A 246 4.43 -17.88 1.84
N ARG A 247 4.24 -18.78 2.81
CA ARG A 247 4.85 -18.66 4.15
C ARG A 247 6.36 -18.57 4.08
N ALA A 248 7.01 -19.36 3.23
CA ALA A 248 8.45 -19.34 3.04
C ALA A 248 8.99 -18.01 2.48
N CYS A 249 8.12 -17.16 1.86
CA CYS A 249 8.47 -15.80 1.44
C CYS A 249 8.40 -14.78 2.59
N VAL A 250 7.89 -15.16 3.75
CA VAL A 250 7.73 -14.30 4.93
C VAL A 250 8.34 -15.02 6.14
N PRO A 251 9.67 -15.17 6.19
CA PRO A 251 10.32 -15.87 7.30
C PRO A 251 10.22 -15.07 8.62
N THR A 252 10.45 -15.74 9.74
CA THR A 252 10.51 -15.11 11.08
C THR A 252 11.38 -13.86 11.07
N GLY A 253 10.92 -12.81 11.70
CA GLY A 253 11.61 -11.52 11.76
C GLY A 253 11.52 -10.69 10.49
N SER A 254 10.72 -11.11 9.49
CA SER A 254 10.44 -10.31 8.30
C SER A 254 9.00 -9.81 8.25
N CYS A 255 8.80 -8.75 7.49
CA CYS A 255 7.48 -8.17 7.23
C CYS A 255 7.18 -8.17 5.73
N ALA A 256 6.07 -8.78 5.32
CA ALA A 256 5.54 -8.66 3.99
C ALA A 256 4.34 -7.70 3.94
N MET A 257 4.21 -6.94 2.85
CA MET A 257 2.99 -6.18 2.57
C MET A 257 2.16 -6.90 1.52
N ILE A 258 0.84 -7.04 1.72
CA ILE A 258 -0.05 -7.65 0.74
C ILE A 258 -0.73 -6.60 -0.13
N LEU A 259 -0.53 -6.69 -1.45
CA LEU A 259 -1.13 -5.84 -2.47
C LEU A 259 -2.07 -6.63 -3.37
N GLY A 260 -3.12 -5.99 -3.84
CA GLY A 260 -4.05 -6.57 -4.81
C GLY A 260 -5.42 -5.90 -4.72
N GLU A 261 -6.22 -6.07 -5.75
CA GLU A 261 -7.55 -5.46 -5.81
C GLU A 261 -8.57 -6.12 -4.88
N SER A 262 -9.74 -5.46 -4.78
CA SER A 262 -10.90 -6.07 -4.16
C SER A 262 -11.30 -7.32 -4.95
N GLY A 263 -11.50 -8.44 -4.26
CA GLY A 263 -11.81 -9.71 -4.90
C GLY A 263 -10.61 -10.51 -5.39
N ALA A 264 -9.38 -9.99 -5.31
CA ALA A 264 -8.16 -10.77 -5.64
C ALA A 264 -7.88 -11.94 -4.67
N GLY A 265 -8.63 -12.07 -3.58
CA GLY A 265 -8.49 -13.18 -2.65
C GLY A 265 -7.54 -12.90 -1.47
N LYS A 266 -7.10 -11.65 -1.25
CA LYS A 266 -6.18 -11.29 -0.16
C LYS A 266 -6.63 -11.75 1.23
N SER A 267 -7.85 -11.39 1.64
CA SER A 267 -8.37 -11.80 2.97
C SER A 267 -8.53 -13.32 3.08
N THR A 268 -8.93 -13.99 1.99
CA THR A 268 -9.04 -15.46 1.96
C THR A 268 -7.67 -16.12 2.06
N LEU A 269 -6.67 -15.59 1.32
CA LEU A 269 -5.29 -16.06 1.40
C LEU A 269 -4.74 -15.86 2.81
N LEU A 270 -4.93 -14.67 3.40
CA LEU A 270 -4.41 -14.36 4.73
C LEU A 270 -5.06 -15.22 5.81
N ASN A 271 -6.39 -15.44 5.77
CA ASN A 271 -7.07 -16.36 6.68
C ASN A 271 -6.57 -17.81 6.52
N ALA A 272 -6.32 -18.26 5.27
CA ALA A 272 -5.74 -19.58 5.02
C ALA A 272 -4.29 -19.71 5.58
N LEU A 273 -3.50 -18.64 5.50
CA LEU A 273 -2.17 -18.60 6.11
C LEU A 273 -2.23 -18.60 7.65
N LEU A 274 -3.22 -17.93 8.24
CA LEU A 274 -3.44 -17.89 9.69
C LEU A 274 -4.04 -19.20 10.23
N GLY A 275 -4.77 -19.95 9.36
CA GLY A 275 -5.47 -21.17 9.77
C GLY A 275 -6.83 -20.92 10.42
N HIS A 276 -7.30 -19.68 10.45
CA HIS A 276 -8.63 -19.30 10.98
C HIS A 276 -9.12 -17.97 10.35
N ASP A 277 -10.41 -17.68 10.56
CA ASP A 277 -11.05 -16.48 10.01
C ASP A 277 -10.86 -15.25 10.93
N THR A 278 -9.80 -14.50 10.74
CA THR A 278 -9.55 -13.23 11.44
C THR A 278 -10.07 -12.03 10.64
N LEU A 279 -9.95 -12.09 9.31
CA LEU A 279 -10.34 -11.01 8.42
C LEU A 279 -11.67 -11.33 7.76
N ALA A 280 -12.58 -10.34 7.73
CA ALA A 280 -13.85 -10.50 7.04
C ALA A 280 -13.63 -10.87 5.56
N THR A 281 -13.97 -12.09 5.21
CA THR A 281 -13.99 -12.61 3.84
C THR A 281 -15.39 -12.38 3.29
N GLY A 282 -15.52 -11.60 2.25
CA GLY A 282 -16.82 -11.41 1.62
C GLY A 282 -16.81 -10.24 0.69
N GLY A 283 -17.51 -10.39 -0.42
CA GLY A 283 -17.65 -9.38 -1.43
C GLY A 283 -18.13 -8.07 -0.82
N VAL A 284 -17.52 -7.00 -1.29
CA VAL A 284 -17.93 -5.63 -0.98
C VAL A 284 -18.00 -5.38 0.54
N ARG A 285 -16.93 -4.86 1.10
CA ARG A 285 -17.03 -4.07 2.34
C ARG A 285 -18.17 -3.10 2.09
N GLU A 286 -19.33 -3.39 2.71
CA GLU A 286 -20.56 -2.67 2.49
C GLU A 286 -20.28 -1.19 2.60
N ARG A 287 -20.64 -0.44 1.54
CA ARG A 287 -21.01 0.95 1.72
C ARG A 287 -22.16 0.89 2.69
N ASP A 288 -21.95 1.33 3.93
CA ASP A 288 -23.12 1.64 4.72
C ASP A 288 -23.97 2.61 3.86
N ASP A 289 -25.27 2.43 3.86
CA ASP A 289 -26.25 3.15 3.01
C ASP A 289 -26.17 4.69 3.13
N GLN A 290 -25.23 5.20 3.92
CA GLN A 290 -25.00 6.63 4.19
C GLN A 290 -23.80 7.22 3.43
N GLY A 291 -23.04 6.43 2.62
CA GLY A 291 -21.95 6.98 1.79
C GLY A 291 -20.76 7.53 2.57
N ARG A 292 -20.59 7.16 3.83
CA ARG A 292 -19.41 7.49 4.63
C ARG A 292 -18.26 6.57 4.21
N HIS A 293 -17.13 7.16 3.88
CA HIS A 293 -15.88 6.43 3.73
C HIS A 293 -15.49 5.91 5.12
N THR A 294 -15.85 4.66 5.43
CA THR A 294 -15.33 3.97 6.59
C THR A 294 -13.82 3.89 6.41
N THR A 295 -13.07 4.59 7.23
CA THR A 295 -11.61 4.55 7.22
C THR A 295 -11.23 3.12 7.60
N VAL A 296 -10.79 2.36 6.63
CA VAL A 296 -10.43 0.96 6.80
C VAL A 296 -9.15 0.91 7.61
N ALA A 297 -9.14 0.12 8.69
CA ALA A 297 -7.94 -0.12 9.49
C ALA A 297 -6.81 -0.66 8.63
N ARG A 298 -5.57 -0.23 8.90
CA ARG A 298 -4.35 -0.87 8.41
C ARG A 298 -3.83 -1.74 9.53
N VAL A 299 -3.56 -2.98 9.24
CA VAL A 299 -3.24 -3.96 10.27
C VAL A 299 -2.03 -4.79 9.86
N MET A 300 -1.24 -5.16 10.85
CA MET A 300 -0.27 -6.23 10.74
C MET A 300 -0.82 -7.45 11.48
N VAL A 301 -0.55 -8.62 10.95
CA VAL A 301 -0.89 -9.91 11.56
C VAL A 301 0.36 -10.79 11.59
N ALA A 302 0.62 -11.40 12.73
CA ALA A 302 1.67 -12.40 12.89
C ALA A 302 1.19 -13.75 12.34
N LEU A 303 1.98 -14.35 11.47
CA LEU A 303 1.69 -15.69 10.96
C LEU A 303 2.09 -16.75 12.01
N PRO A 304 1.37 -17.88 12.09
CA PRO A 304 1.71 -18.93 13.02
C PRO A 304 2.98 -19.70 12.61
N GLY A 305 3.66 -20.28 13.58
CA GLY A 305 4.88 -21.09 13.40
C GLY A 305 6.12 -20.22 13.18
N ASP A 306 7.06 -20.71 12.34
CA ASP A 306 8.32 -20.03 12.02
C ASP A 306 8.17 -19.05 10.86
N ALA A 307 7.07 -18.30 10.83
CA ALA A 307 6.79 -17.29 9.83
C ALA A 307 6.76 -15.88 10.44
N GLY A 308 6.87 -14.87 9.58
CA GLY A 308 6.92 -13.47 9.99
C GLY A 308 5.55 -12.80 10.01
N VAL A 309 5.51 -11.54 9.64
CA VAL A 309 4.35 -10.67 9.77
C VAL A 309 3.85 -10.23 8.38
N ILE A 310 2.53 -10.18 8.20
CA ILE A 310 1.93 -9.61 6.99
C ILE A 310 1.16 -8.33 7.33
N ALA A 311 1.47 -7.25 6.59
CA ALA A 311 0.74 -5.99 6.65
C ALA A 311 -0.35 -5.93 5.58
N ASP A 312 -1.62 -5.79 5.98
CA ASP A 312 -2.73 -5.45 5.08
C ASP A 312 -2.99 -3.94 5.11
N ALA A 313 -2.68 -3.29 3.98
CA ALA A 313 -2.95 -1.87 3.78
C ALA A 313 -4.06 -1.70 2.73
N PRO A 314 -5.32 -1.76 3.12
CA PRO A 314 -6.45 -1.65 2.23
C PRO A 314 -6.56 -0.24 1.61
N GLY A 315 -7.08 -0.17 0.40
CA GLY A 315 -7.39 1.12 -0.26
C GLY A 315 -6.53 1.46 -1.48
N LEU A 316 -5.75 0.52 -2.00
CA LEU A 316 -4.90 0.70 -3.19
C LEU A 316 -5.66 0.35 -4.49
N ARG A 317 -6.81 1.00 -4.74
CA ARG A 317 -7.62 0.75 -5.95
C ARG A 317 -7.04 1.38 -7.22
N SER A 318 -6.30 2.47 -7.08
CA SER A 318 -5.56 3.09 -8.17
C SER A 318 -4.30 3.72 -7.59
N LEU A 319 -3.15 3.28 -8.06
CA LEU A 319 -1.85 3.83 -7.69
C LEU A 319 -1.35 4.66 -8.87
N PRO A 320 -1.44 5.98 -8.80
CA PRO A 320 -0.70 6.82 -9.74
C PRO A 320 0.80 6.56 -9.50
N LEU A 321 1.52 6.21 -10.56
CA LEU A 321 2.96 5.93 -10.50
C LEU A 321 3.82 7.20 -10.59
N VAL A 322 3.34 8.33 -10.08
CA VAL A 322 4.10 9.59 -10.12
C VAL A 322 5.23 9.55 -9.13
N GLY A 323 6.44 9.82 -9.59
CA GLY A 323 7.65 9.81 -8.77
C GLY A 323 8.23 8.41 -8.53
N HIS A 324 7.81 7.39 -9.31
CA HIS A 324 8.30 6.00 -9.20
C HIS A 324 9.16 5.58 -10.42
N GLU A 325 9.89 6.54 -11.00
CA GLU A 325 10.76 6.31 -12.17
C GLU A 325 11.87 5.30 -11.85
N ARG A 326 12.40 5.32 -10.62
CA ARG A 326 13.40 4.36 -10.16
C ARG A 326 12.84 2.93 -10.16
N GLY A 327 11.61 2.76 -9.66
CA GLY A 327 10.93 1.47 -9.67
C GLY A 327 10.66 0.96 -11.08
N LEU A 328 10.27 1.85 -12.01
CA LEU A 328 10.10 1.50 -13.43
C LEU A 328 11.43 1.04 -14.04
N ALA A 329 12.51 1.75 -13.80
CA ALA A 329 13.84 1.38 -14.29
C ALA A 329 14.31 0.03 -13.74
N ARG A 330 14.02 -0.28 -12.48
CA ARG A 330 14.36 -1.57 -11.86
C ARG A 330 13.48 -2.73 -12.34
N ALA A 331 12.23 -2.45 -12.71
CA ALA A 331 11.34 -3.47 -13.26
C ALA A 331 11.70 -3.87 -14.70
N PHE A 332 12.35 -2.96 -15.45
CA PHE A 332 12.68 -3.15 -16.87
C PHE A 332 14.13 -2.76 -17.18
N PRO A 333 15.12 -3.37 -16.51
CA PRO A 333 16.53 -2.96 -16.61
C PRO A 333 17.10 -3.13 -18.03
N GLU A 334 16.65 -4.13 -18.79
CA GLU A 334 17.06 -4.39 -20.16
C GLU A 334 16.62 -3.26 -21.12
N ILE A 335 15.44 -2.67 -20.88
CA ILE A 335 14.92 -1.56 -21.67
C ILE A 335 15.73 -0.29 -21.37
N VAL A 336 15.99 -0.04 -20.08
CA VAL A 336 16.80 1.11 -19.64
C VAL A 336 18.22 1.02 -20.18
N GLU A 337 18.83 -0.15 -20.17
CA GLU A 337 20.17 -0.34 -20.73
C GLU A 337 20.21 -0.09 -22.24
N ALA A 338 19.28 -0.68 -23.00
CA ALA A 338 19.17 -0.45 -24.43
C ALA A 338 18.86 1.02 -24.77
N SER A 339 18.06 1.70 -23.93
CA SER A 339 17.66 3.10 -24.16
C SER A 339 18.83 4.09 -24.20
N ARG A 340 19.95 3.77 -23.54
CA ARG A 340 21.18 4.59 -23.55
C ARG A 340 21.82 4.73 -24.93
N ALA A 341 21.53 3.79 -25.83
CA ALA A 341 22.00 3.81 -27.21
C ALA A 341 21.00 4.42 -28.21
N CYS A 342 19.83 4.89 -27.75
CA CYS A 342 18.88 5.58 -28.60
C CYS A 342 19.45 6.88 -29.15
N ARG A 343 19.10 7.20 -30.40
CA ARG A 343 19.55 8.42 -31.07
C ARG A 343 19.08 9.71 -30.37
N PHE A 344 17.90 9.69 -29.77
CA PHE A 344 17.27 10.83 -29.09
C PHE A 344 17.17 10.58 -27.60
N GLY A 345 17.51 11.59 -26.79
CA GLY A 345 17.46 11.48 -25.33
C GLY A 345 16.04 11.44 -24.76
N ASP A 346 15.05 11.89 -25.51
CA ASP A 346 13.62 11.89 -25.20
C ASP A 346 12.84 10.78 -25.94
N CYS A 347 13.55 9.75 -26.41
CA CYS A 347 12.96 8.62 -27.14
C CYS A 347 11.88 7.94 -26.32
N THR A 348 10.69 7.81 -26.90
CA THR A 348 9.56 7.09 -26.26
C THR A 348 9.51 5.61 -26.62
N HIS A 349 10.46 5.17 -27.51
CA HIS A 349 10.59 3.79 -28.00
C HIS A 349 9.37 3.29 -28.80
N THR A 350 8.58 4.23 -29.36
CA THR A 350 7.36 3.87 -30.11
C THR A 350 7.57 3.90 -31.61
N HIS A 351 8.12 4.98 -32.15
CA HIS A 351 8.25 5.18 -33.63
C HIS A 351 9.49 5.96 -34.04
N GLU A 352 10.35 6.34 -33.11
CA GLU A 352 11.52 7.18 -33.37
C GLU A 352 12.56 6.42 -34.18
N PRO A 353 13.12 7.04 -35.23
CA PRO A 353 14.18 6.43 -36.05
C PRO A 353 15.49 6.32 -35.26
N GLY A 354 16.14 5.16 -35.33
CA GLY A 354 17.37 4.87 -34.56
C GLY A 354 17.08 4.64 -33.06
N CYS A 355 15.94 4.02 -32.76
CA CYS A 355 15.60 3.59 -31.43
C CYS A 355 16.24 2.22 -31.13
N ALA A 356 17.27 2.21 -30.30
CA ALA A 356 18.00 0.97 -29.93
C ALA A 356 17.15 -0.03 -29.16
N VAL A 357 16.14 0.42 -28.42
CA VAL A 357 15.19 -0.47 -27.73
C VAL A 357 14.37 -1.27 -28.72
N ARG A 358 13.87 -0.65 -29.79
CA ARG A 358 13.13 -1.36 -30.83
C ARG A 358 14.03 -2.29 -31.65
N GLU A 359 15.25 -1.88 -31.92
CA GLU A 359 16.24 -2.75 -32.59
C GLU A 359 16.54 -3.99 -31.73
N ALA A 360 16.60 -3.84 -30.40
CA ALA A 360 16.77 -4.94 -29.46
C ALA A 360 15.51 -5.84 -29.37
N GLU A 361 14.31 -5.28 -29.46
CA GLU A 361 13.06 -6.05 -29.58
C GLU A 361 13.03 -6.86 -30.86
N ASP A 362 13.32 -6.23 -32.02
CA ASP A 362 13.37 -6.89 -33.34
C ASP A 362 14.42 -8.03 -33.37
N ALA A 363 15.50 -7.88 -32.61
CA ALA A 363 16.53 -8.91 -32.43
C ALA A 363 16.17 -10.00 -31.40
N GLY A 364 15.00 -9.91 -30.75
CA GLY A 364 14.54 -10.84 -29.71
C GLY A 364 15.27 -10.75 -28.38
N GLN A 365 16.01 -9.66 -28.13
CA GLN A 365 16.71 -9.40 -26.86
C GLN A 365 15.79 -8.80 -25.80
N ILE A 366 14.73 -8.11 -26.23
CA ILE A 366 13.67 -7.57 -25.35
C ILE A 366 12.36 -8.24 -25.73
N ASP A 367 11.66 -8.75 -24.73
CA ASP A 367 10.33 -9.33 -24.89
C ASP A 367 9.32 -8.22 -25.25
N SER A 368 8.52 -8.43 -26.31
CA SER A 368 7.53 -7.46 -26.78
C SER A 368 6.48 -7.12 -25.73
N LEU A 369 6.06 -8.08 -24.90
CA LEU A 369 5.12 -7.86 -23.79
C LEU A 369 5.71 -6.90 -22.74
N ARG A 370 7.01 -7.04 -22.44
CA ARG A 370 7.70 -6.16 -21.50
C ARG A 370 7.86 -4.75 -22.07
N LEU A 371 8.22 -4.62 -23.35
CA LEU A 371 8.33 -3.32 -24.00
C LEU A 371 6.98 -2.59 -24.06
N GLU A 372 5.92 -3.28 -24.48
CA GLU A 372 4.56 -2.70 -24.51
C GLU A 372 4.13 -2.24 -23.11
N THR A 373 4.38 -3.07 -22.09
CA THR A 373 4.05 -2.75 -20.70
C THR A 373 4.83 -1.54 -20.20
N PHE A 374 6.14 -1.47 -20.47
CA PHE A 374 6.97 -0.32 -20.13
C PHE A 374 6.45 0.97 -20.74
N GLN A 375 6.15 0.97 -22.05
CA GLN A 375 5.62 2.13 -22.77
C GLN A 375 4.29 2.61 -22.18
N ASN A 376 3.38 1.68 -21.86
CA ASN A 376 2.09 1.98 -21.24
C ASN A 376 2.25 2.61 -19.85
N LEU A 377 3.15 2.05 -19.03
CA LEU A 377 3.42 2.59 -17.69
C LEU A 377 4.09 3.97 -17.77
N ALA A 378 5.12 4.14 -18.59
CA ALA A 378 5.82 5.41 -18.77
C ALA A 378 4.87 6.50 -19.28
N SER A 379 3.97 6.18 -20.23
CA SER A 379 2.93 7.10 -20.72
C SER A 379 1.95 7.48 -19.60
N SER A 380 1.49 6.49 -18.82
CA SER A 380 0.60 6.72 -17.68
C SER A 380 1.23 7.60 -16.60
N MET A 381 2.54 7.44 -16.34
CA MET A 381 3.30 8.26 -15.39
C MET A 381 3.35 9.71 -15.86
N ARG A 382 3.70 9.95 -17.12
CA ARG A 382 3.71 11.30 -17.71
C ARG A 382 2.36 11.99 -17.61
N VAL A 383 1.26 11.30 -18.00
CA VAL A 383 -0.10 11.85 -17.90
C VAL A 383 -0.47 12.17 -16.45
N SER A 384 -0.11 11.30 -15.51
CA SER A 384 -0.38 11.49 -14.10
C SER A 384 0.41 12.66 -13.50
N ALA A 385 1.69 12.81 -13.87
CA ALA A 385 2.53 13.95 -13.46
C ALA A 385 1.95 15.28 -13.94
N GLN A 386 1.59 15.36 -15.23
CA GLN A 386 0.96 16.56 -15.80
C GLN A 386 -0.40 16.92 -15.15
N MET A 387 -1.17 15.92 -14.68
CA MET A 387 -2.41 16.18 -13.94
C MET A 387 -2.17 16.73 -12.54
N LEU A 388 -1.05 16.38 -11.92
CA LEU A 388 -0.66 16.83 -10.57
C LEU A 388 0.00 18.21 -10.62
N ASP A 389 0.85 18.43 -11.59
CA ASP A 389 1.51 19.71 -11.84
C ASP A 389 1.53 20.00 -13.35
N PRO A 390 0.64 20.90 -13.86
CA PRO A 390 0.57 21.24 -15.26
C PRO A 390 1.85 21.90 -15.82
N ASP A 391 2.72 22.43 -14.97
CA ASP A 391 3.94 23.13 -15.35
C ASP A 391 5.15 22.15 -15.45
N VAL A 392 4.97 20.88 -15.09
CA VAL A 392 6.00 19.84 -15.26
C VAL A 392 6.03 19.38 -16.72
N HIS A 393 7.08 19.71 -17.40
CA HIS A 393 7.45 19.16 -18.72
C HIS A 393 8.43 17.99 -18.49
N LEU A 394 7.91 16.75 -18.51
CA LEU A 394 8.68 15.50 -18.46
C LEU A 394 9.02 15.01 -19.86
#